data_8b103475c419e1cb9d799fda2bb16c62
#
_entry.id   8b103475c419e1cb9d799fda2bb16c62
#
_cell.length_a   1.000
_cell.length_b   1.000
_cell.length_c   1.000
_cell.angle_alpha   90.00
_cell.angle_beta   90.00
_cell.angle_gamma   90.00
#
_symmetry.space_group_name_H-M   'P 1'
#
loop_
_entity.id
_entity.type
_entity.pdbx_description
1 polymer ?
#
loop_
_entity_poly.entity_id
_entity_poly.type
_entity_poly.pdbx_seq_one_letter_code
_entity_poly.pdbx_strand_id
1 'polypeptide(L)'
;MLVNQIIPMEVKERICVHCDKTDDNGNPTTYLIAGKQQGKSTEAIRQAVFRRDIILSTEYDFFRSAGMKHACNAAPGEVCHLGLRDIFSENFNINHLKRNSGAVHVCVDNARTVLEELLTDRFNTPIRIDYMSLEA
;
A
#
# COMPACT_ATOMS: atom_id res chain seq x y z
N MET A 1 -27.12 -8.13 -11.88
CA MET A 1 -25.87 -7.71 -12.53
C MET A 1 -25.59 -8.61 -13.71
N LEU A 2 -25.22 -8.05 -14.79
CA LEU A 2 -24.90 -8.82 -15.99
C LEU A 2 -23.40 -9.04 -16.08
N VAL A 3 -22.98 -10.29 -15.93
CA VAL A 3 -21.56 -10.66 -15.95
C VAL A 3 -20.89 -10.28 -17.27
N ASN A 4 -21.64 -10.30 -18.38
CA ASN A 4 -21.14 -9.90 -19.69
C ASN A 4 -20.83 -8.41 -19.82
N GLN A 5 -21.19 -7.60 -18.82
CA GLN A 5 -20.80 -6.20 -18.73
C GLN A 5 -19.47 -5.99 -18.01
N ILE A 6 -18.93 -7.04 -17.42
CA ILE A 6 -17.60 -6.99 -16.80
C ILE A 6 -16.58 -7.12 -17.93
N ILE A 7 -15.94 -6.00 -18.22
CA ILE A 7 -14.89 -5.95 -19.23
C ILE A 7 -13.58 -6.30 -18.54
N PRO A 8 -12.77 -7.26 -19.07
CA PRO A 8 -11.42 -7.48 -18.58
C PRO A 8 -10.65 -6.18 -18.65
N MET A 9 -10.26 -5.67 -17.50
CA MET A 9 -9.59 -4.38 -17.44
C MET A 9 -8.09 -4.55 -17.57
N GLU A 10 -7.56 -4.15 -18.73
CA GLU A 10 -6.21 -3.63 -18.78
C GLU A 10 -6.29 -2.16 -18.38
N VAL A 11 -5.83 -1.85 -17.18
CA VAL A 11 -5.71 -0.45 -16.78
C VAL A 11 -4.47 0.11 -17.46
N LYS A 12 -4.67 0.83 -18.54
CA LYS A 12 -3.59 1.48 -19.31
C LYS A 12 -3.22 2.84 -18.77
N GLU A 13 -4.12 3.45 -17.99
CA GLU A 13 -3.96 4.78 -17.42
C GLU A 13 -3.98 4.71 -15.90
N ARG A 14 -3.35 5.70 -15.29
CA ARG A 14 -3.38 5.88 -13.85
C ARG A 14 -4.66 6.60 -13.46
N ILE A 15 -5.40 6.01 -12.52
CA ILE A 15 -6.64 6.60 -12.00
C ILE A 15 -6.40 6.89 -10.52
N CYS A 16 -6.50 8.17 -10.15
CA CYS A 16 -6.45 8.60 -8.76
C CYS A 16 -7.83 8.97 -8.27
N VAL A 17 -8.23 8.44 -7.13
CA VAL A 17 -9.47 8.79 -6.45
C VAL A 17 -9.16 9.30 -5.06
N HIS A 18 -9.62 10.50 -4.73
CA HIS A 18 -9.48 11.10 -3.41
C HIS A 18 -10.78 10.94 -2.63
N CYS A 19 -10.64 10.59 -1.35
CA CYS A 19 -11.77 10.43 -0.44
C CYS A 19 -11.97 11.68 0.41
N ASP A 20 -13.14 11.77 1.05
CA ASP A 20 -13.43 12.83 2.02
C ASP A 20 -12.62 12.68 3.31
N LYS A 21 -12.20 11.48 3.66
CA LYS A 21 -11.34 11.25 4.82
C LYS A 21 -9.95 11.81 4.60
N THR A 22 -9.40 12.43 5.63
CA THR A 22 -8.06 13.01 5.59
C THR A 22 -7.16 12.40 6.66
N ASP A 23 -5.85 12.47 6.43
CA ASP A 23 -4.86 12.13 7.45
C ASP A 23 -4.68 13.28 8.46
N ASP A 24 -3.75 13.12 9.39
CA ASP A 24 -3.49 14.13 10.44
C ASP A 24 -3.02 15.48 9.89
N ASN A 25 -2.52 15.51 8.66
CA ASN A 25 -2.03 16.72 8.00
C ASN A 25 -3.04 17.31 7.01
N GLY A 26 -4.25 16.79 6.97
CA GLY A 26 -5.31 17.24 6.07
C GLY A 26 -5.20 16.71 4.64
N ASN A 27 -4.32 15.75 4.38
CA ASN A 27 -4.21 15.12 3.08
C ASN A 27 -5.31 14.06 2.89
N PRO A 28 -6.00 14.04 1.77
CA PRO A 28 -7.07 13.06 1.56
C PRO A 28 -6.52 11.64 1.42
N THR A 29 -7.30 10.67 1.89
CA THR A 29 -7.05 9.27 1.57
C THR A 29 -7.18 9.11 0.05
N THR A 30 -6.19 8.49 -0.58
CA THR A 30 -6.08 8.43 -2.02
C THR A 30 -5.91 6.98 -2.47
N TYR A 31 -6.66 6.59 -3.48
CA TYR A 31 -6.52 5.31 -4.16
C TYR A 31 -5.90 5.54 -5.53
N LEU A 32 -4.85 4.77 -5.85
CA LEU A 32 -4.25 4.74 -7.17
C LEU A 32 -4.53 3.39 -7.80
N ILE A 33 -5.17 3.40 -8.96
CA ILE A 33 -5.36 2.23 -9.79
C ILE A 33 -4.49 2.41 -11.03
N ALA A 34 -3.57 1.47 -11.24
CA ALA A 34 -2.66 1.52 -12.37
C ALA A 34 -2.26 0.11 -12.78
N GLY A 35 -1.89 -0.06 -14.04
CA GLY A 35 -1.38 -1.33 -14.56
C GLY A 35 0.05 -1.61 -14.13
N LYS A 36 0.56 -2.76 -14.55
CA LYS A 36 1.96 -3.12 -14.33
C LYS A 36 2.88 -2.09 -15.00
N GLN A 37 4.02 -1.81 -14.36
CA GLN A 37 5.03 -0.89 -14.87
C GLN A 37 4.56 0.56 -15.10
N GLN A 38 3.47 0.96 -14.44
CA GLN A 38 2.97 2.33 -14.49
C GLN A 38 3.35 3.16 -13.26
N GLY A 39 4.38 2.76 -12.55
CA GLY A 39 4.97 3.53 -11.48
C GLY A 39 4.20 3.48 -10.16
N LYS A 40 3.43 2.43 -9.89
CA LYS A 40 2.67 2.29 -8.63
C LYS A 40 3.58 2.33 -7.40
N SER A 41 4.65 1.53 -7.42
CA SER A 41 5.59 1.46 -6.28
C SER A 41 6.35 2.76 -6.10
N THR A 42 6.75 3.41 -7.19
CA THR A 42 7.39 4.73 -7.15
C THR A 42 6.46 5.76 -6.53
N GLU A 43 5.19 5.76 -6.93
CA GLU A 43 4.20 6.69 -6.36
C GLU A 43 3.89 6.37 -4.90
N ALA A 44 3.84 5.09 -4.52
CA ALA A 44 3.65 4.70 -3.12
C ALA A 44 4.76 5.22 -2.22
N ILE A 45 6.01 5.13 -2.68
CA ILE A 45 7.17 5.67 -1.95
C ILE A 45 7.07 7.20 -1.88
N ARG A 46 6.73 7.86 -2.99
CA ARG A 46 6.56 9.32 -3.02
C ARG A 46 5.48 9.78 -2.06
N GLN A 47 4.35 9.09 -2.01
CA GLN A 47 3.28 9.38 -1.08
C GLN A 47 3.70 9.13 0.37
N ALA A 48 4.42 8.06 0.65
CA ALA A 48 4.92 7.78 2.00
C ALA A 48 5.88 8.86 2.48
N VAL A 49 6.78 9.34 1.63
CA VAL A 49 7.69 10.45 1.94
C VAL A 49 6.89 11.74 2.20
N PHE A 50 5.98 12.08 1.30
CA PHE A 50 5.17 13.29 1.40
C PHE A 50 4.30 13.31 2.66
N ARG A 51 3.66 12.18 2.96
CA ARG A 51 2.74 12.04 4.10
C ARG A 51 3.46 11.72 5.40
N ARG A 52 4.74 11.35 5.33
CA ARG A 52 5.52 10.79 6.45
C ARG A 52 4.88 9.55 7.03
N ASP A 53 4.32 8.73 6.14
CA ASP A 53 3.68 7.46 6.48
C ASP A 53 4.65 6.30 6.35
N ILE A 54 4.26 5.18 6.96
CA ILE A 54 4.92 3.90 6.76
C ILE A 54 4.47 3.35 5.41
N ILE A 55 5.34 2.64 4.71
CA ILE A 55 4.94 1.89 3.53
C ILE A 55 4.77 0.41 3.87
N LEU A 56 3.61 -0.13 3.53
CA LEU A 56 3.29 -1.55 3.64
C LEU A 56 3.30 -2.17 2.26
N SER A 57 4.12 -3.18 2.06
CA SER A 57 4.19 -3.93 0.80
C SER A 57 4.58 -5.38 1.07
N THR A 58 4.51 -6.22 0.04
CA THR A 58 5.08 -7.55 0.13
C THR A 58 6.59 -7.48 0.27
N GLU A 59 7.21 -8.54 0.79
CA GLU A 59 8.68 -8.62 0.89
C GLU A 59 9.34 -8.48 -0.49
N TYR A 60 8.76 -9.10 -1.50
CA TYR A 60 9.26 -9.00 -2.86
C TYR A 60 9.22 -7.55 -3.37
N ASP A 61 8.09 -6.90 -3.21
CA ASP A 61 7.92 -5.52 -3.65
C ASP A 61 8.83 -4.57 -2.87
N PHE A 62 9.06 -4.84 -1.59
CA PHE A 62 10.01 -4.06 -0.79
C PHE A 62 11.41 -4.10 -1.36
N PHE A 63 11.95 -5.29 -1.63
CA PHE A 63 13.30 -5.41 -2.20
C PHE A 63 13.40 -4.74 -3.55
N ARG A 64 12.37 -4.88 -4.37
CA ARG A 64 12.31 -4.24 -5.68
C ARG A 64 12.25 -2.72 -5.57
N SER A 65 11.48 -2.21 -4.61
CA SER A 65 11.30 -0.76 -4.42
C SER A 65 12.48 -0.10 -3.69
N ALA A 66 13.34 -0.86 -3.04
CA ALA A 66 14.51 -0.30 -2.37
C ALA A 66 15.40 0.52 -3.33
N GLY A 67 15.53 0.08 -4.59
CA GLY A 67 16.23 0.83 -5.62
C GLY A 67 15.46 2.07 -6.11
N MET A 68 14.16 2.15 -5.89
CA MET A 68 13.32 3.27 -6.33
C MET A 68 13.37 4.45 -5.38
N LYS A 69 13.93 4.30 -4.19
CA LYS A 69 14.11 5.42 -3.25
C LYS A 69 14.92 6.55 -3.87
N HIS A 70 15.90 6.21 -4.69
CA HIS A 70 16.69 7.21 -5.41
C HIS A 70 15.85 7.98 -6.43
N ALA A 71 14.93 7.30 -7.12
CA ALA A 71 14.04 7.93 -8.09
C ALA A 71 13.08 8.92 -7.45
N CYS A 72 12.82 8.77 -6.15
CA CYS A 72 11.95 9.67 -5.38
C CYS A 72 12.72 10.71 -4.58
N ASN A 73 14.04 10.79 -4.74
CA ASN A 73 14.93 11.65 -3.95
C ASN A 73 14.75 11.46 -2.43
N ALA A 74 14.37 10.27 -2.02
CA ALA A 74 14.21 9.97 -0.60
C ALA A 74 15.57 9.75 0.04
N ALA A 75 15.82 10.43 1.16
CA ALA A 75 17.01 10.18 1.95
C ALA A 75 16.92 8.81 2.65
N PRO A 76 18.07 8.18 2.96
CA PRO A 76 18.07 6.97 3.76
C PRO A 76 17.30 7.19 5.07
N GLY A 77 16.34 6.33 5.39
CA GLY A 77 15.56 6.42 6.61
C GLY A 77 14.32 7.31 6.57
N GLU A 78 14.08 8.05 5.48
CA GLU A 78 12.84 8.84 5.32
C GLU A 78 11.60 7.98 5.15
N VAL A 79 11.76 6.76 4.67
CA VAL A 79 10.66 5.81 4.48
C VAL A 79 10.85 4.64 5.42
N CYS A 80 9.91 4.47 6.33
CA CYS A 80 9.83 3.29 7.17
C CYS A 80 9.01 2.22 6.47
N HIS A 81 9.56 1.04 6.30
CA HIS A 81 8.86 -0.09 5.68
C HIS A 81 8.33 -1.05 6.75
N LEU A 82 7.06 -1.41 6.62
CA LEU A 82 6.42 -2.45 7.40
C LEU A 82 6.26 -3.69 6.51
N GLY A 83 7.01 -4.73 6.82
CA GLY A 83 6.91 -5.99 6.11
C GLY A 83 5.89 -6.93 6.73
N LEU A 84 5.46 -7.93 5.97
CA LEU A 84 4.51 -8.92 6.49
C LEU A 84 5.10 -9.71 7.66
N ARG A 85 6.41 -9.94 7.65
CA ARG A 85 7.10 -10.59 8.77
C ARG A 85 6.95 -9.82 10.07
N ASP A 86 7.00 -8.49 10.01
CA ASP A 86 6.83 -7.64 11.18
C ASP A 86 5.44 -7.80 11.79
N ILE A 87 4.41 -7.91 10.94
CA ILE A 87 3.03 -8.07 11.38
C ILE A 87 2.83 -9.35 12.18
N PHE A 88 3.52 -10.41 11.81
CA PHE A 88 3.43 -11.71 12.49
C PHE A 88 4.47 -11.91 13.58
N SER A 89 5.35 -10.95 13.79
CA SER A 89 6.37 -11.02 14.83
C SER A 89 5.79 -10.68 16.20
N GLU A 90 5.96 -11.55 17.18
CA GLU A 90 5.54 -11.32 18.57
C GLU A 90 6.29 -10.17 19.22
N ASN A 91 7.48 -9.87 18.74
CA ASN A 91 8.34 -8.83 19.31
C ASN A 91 8.16 -7.48 18.67
N PHE A 92 7.36 -7.38 17.60
CA PHE A 92 7.13 -6.12 16.93
C PHE A 92 6.13 -5.26 17.71
N ASN A 93 6.58 -4.07 18.10
CA ASN A 93 5.75 -3.12 18.81
C ASN A 93 5.40 -1.94 17.91
N ILE A 94 4.15 -1.86 17.48
CA ILE A 94 3.67 -0.80 16.60
C ILE A 94 3.42 0.52 17.35
N ASN A 95 3.41 0.52 18.66
CA ASN A 95 3.05 1.71 19.44
C ASN A 95 4.00 2.89 19.22
N HIS A 96 5.27 2.64 18.93
CA HIS A 96 6.24 3.70 18.64
C HIS A 96 6.03 4.39 17.30
N LEU A 97 5.17 3.82 16.44
CA LEU A 97 4.82 4.38 15.13
C LEU A 97 3.56 5.22 15.17
N LYS A 98 2.87 5.28 16.32
CA LYS A 98 1.66 6.07 16.47
C LYS A 98 1.96 7.55 16.38
N ARG A 99 1.08 8.25 15.71
CA ARG A 99 1.09 9.72 15.64
C ARG A 99 0.31 10.33 16.79
N ASN A 100 0.25 11.66 16.83
CA ASN A 100 -0.45 12.40 17.88
C ASN A 100 -1.93 12.04 17.98
N SER A 101 -2.56 11.63 16.88
CA SER A 101 -3.95 11.14 16.87
C SER A 101 -4.13 9.78 17.56
N GLY A 102 -3.03 9.09 17.88
CA GLY A 102 -3.07 7.72 18.39
C GLY A 102 -3.15 6.65 17.30
N ALA A 103 -3.21 7.03 16.04
CA ALA A 103 -3.25 6.11 14.90
C ALA A 103 -1.87 5.95 14.24
N VAL A 104 -1.68 4.82 13.61
CA VAL A 104 -0.56 4.58 12.69
C VAL A 104 -1.06 4.79 11.27
N HIS A 105 -0.36 5.61 10.49
CA HIS A 105 -0.74 5.92 9.12
C HIS A 105 0.13 5.15 8.14
N VAL A 106 -0.48 4.53 7.15
CA VAL A 106 0.16 3.59 6.25
C VAL A 106 -0.19 3.90 4.80
N CYS A 107 0.81 3.89 3.94
CA CYS A 107 0.61 3.81 2.49
C CYS A 107 0.80 2.35 2.07
N VAL A 108 -0.16 1.80 1.37
CA VAL A 108 -0.12 0.40 0.94
C VAL A 108 0.22 0.33 -0.54
N ASP A 109 1.31 -0.34 -0.86
CA ASP A 109 1.69 -0.61 -2.23
C ASP A 109 1.14 -1.97 -2.65
N ASN A 110 0.38 -2.00 -3.74
CA ASN A 110 -0.18 -3.22 -4.30
C ASN A 110 -1.12 -3.95 -3.30
N ALA A 111 -2.17 -3.25 -2.88
CA ALA A 111 -3.03 -3.64 -1.76
C ALA A 111 -3.62 -5.05 -1.90
N ARG A 112 -4.06 -5.45 -3.10
CA ARG A 112 -4.61 -6.80 -3.30
C ARG A 112 -3.58 -7.87 -2.98
N THR A 113 -2.38 -7.73 -3.49
CA THR A 113 -1.30 -8.70 -3.25
C THR A 113 -0.92 -8.75 -1.79
N VAL A 114 -0.87 -7.62 -1.12
CA VAL A 114 -0.60 -7.55 0.33
C VAL A 114 -1.66 -8.30 1.10
N LEU A 115 -2.94 -8.07 0.82
CA LEU A 115 -4.03 -8.78 1.49
C LEU A 115 -4.00 -10.29 1.22
N GLU A 116 -3.76 -10.69 -0.02
CA GLU A 116 -3.67 -12.12 -0.36
C GLU A 116 -2.55 -12.80 0.41
N GLU A 117 -1.37 -12.17 0.48
CA GLU A 117 -0.25 -12.74 1.23
C GLU A 117 -0.50 -12.76 2.74
N LEU A 118 -1.09 -11.72 3.30
CA LEU A 118 -1.45 -11.69 4.71
C LEU A 118 -2.38 -12.84 5.08
N LEU A 119 -3.43 -13.05 4.30
CA LEU A 119 -4.42 -14.10 4.57
C LEU A 119 -3.82 -15.48 4.31
N THR A 120 -3.01 -15.63 3.28
CA THR A 120 -2.34 -16.88 2.96
C THR A 120 -1.40 -17.29 4.10
N ASP A 121 -0.62 -16.36 4.61
CA ASP A 121 0.32 -16.63 5.71
C ASP A 121 -0.42 -16.91 7.01
N ARG A 122 -1.49 -16.17 7.28
CA ARG A 122 -2.28 -16.36 8.50
C ARG A 122 -2.94 -17.73 8.56
N PHE A 123 -3.47 -18.21 7.45
CA PHE A 123 -4.22 -19.47 7.39
C PHE A 123 -3.44 -20.63 6.80
N ASN A 124 -2.19 -20.41 6.41
CA ASN A 124 -1.33 -21.41 5.77
C ASN A 124 -2.04 -22.11 4.59
N THR A 125 -2.79 -21.35 3.81
CA THR A 125 -3.58 -21.82 2.68
C THR A 125 -3.57 -20.72 1.63
N PRO A 126 -3.34 -21.04 0.35
CA PRO A 126 -3.41 -20.02 -0.70
C PRO A 126 -4.77 -19.33 -0.71
N ILE A 127 -4.78 -18.05 -0.57
CA ILE A 127 -5.97 -17.20 -0.60
C ILE A 127 -5.85 -16.26 -1.79
N ARG A 128 -6.93 -16.18 -2.57
CA ARG A 128 -7.01 -15.26 -3.71
C ARG A 128 -8.25 -14.40 -3.56
N ILE A 129 -8.10 -13.12 -3.89
CA ILE A 129 -9.17 -12.15 -3.80
C ILE A 129 -9.78 -11.98 -5.19
N ASP A 130 -11.06 -12.27 -5.31
CA ASP A 130 -11.78 -12.21 -6.57
C ASP A 130 -12.52 -10.88 -6.78
N TYR A 131 -12.81 -10.17 -5.70
CA TYR A 131 -13.54 -8.90 -5.75
C TYR A 131 -13.11 -8.01 -4.61
N MET A 132 -12.92 -6.73 -4.90
CA MET A 132 -12.67 -5.70 -3.89
C MET A 132 -13.51 -4.48 -4.19
N SER A 133 -14.19 -3.97 -3.18
CA SER A 133 -14.78 -2.65 -3.24
C SER A 133 -14.00 -1.70 -2.33
N LEU A 134 -13.89 -0.46 -2.76
CA LEU A 134 -13.22 0.60 -2.00
C LEU A 134 -14.22 1.71 -1.73
N GLU A 135 -14.22 2.20 -0.50
CA GLU A 135 -15.03 3.34 -0.11
C GLU A 135 -14.28 4.64 -0.42
N ALA A 136 -14.88 5.47 -1.22
CA ALA A 136 -14.30 6.76 -1.56
C ALA A 136 -14.73 7.88 -0.61
#